data_4e8828c48c543db26875c31d33610287
#
_entry.id   4e8828c48c543db26875c31d33610287
#
_cell.length_a   1.000
_cell.length_b   1.000
_cell.length_c   1.000
_cell.angle_alpha   90.00
_cell.angle_beta   90.00
_cell.angle_gamma   90.00
#
_symmetry.space_group_name_H-M   'P 1'
#
loop_
_entity.id
_entity.type
_entity.pdbx_description
1 polymer ?
#
loop_
_entity_poly.entity_id
_entity_poly.type
_entity_poly.pdbx_seq_one_letter_code
_entity_poly.pdbx_strand_id
1 'polypeptide(L)'
;MKTAGKSSLIAIRIVAFFLFVLSPSIFAKDLSGIYKEVIVQDFETDSFGEENIKAKLGPELNPEVRISTVFRTPERDSEKSLYVEVSAERNQSFQILFKKPWTSQEFVKEFSFHMYANEGGGSLFLLVRDSTLDMKKLLLTHFNFSGWKKVSLDISRKVRQDDLVTHKNSELVFLGFLYVAPFEMKRGAREVFVIDDILAKVRPKYLLFPGEKTLVK
;
A
#
# COMPACT_ATOMS: atom_id res chain seq x y z
N MET A 1 29.53 -67.89 22.11
CA MET A 1 28.18 -67.46 22.60
C MET A 1 27.87 -66.02 22.22
N LYS A 2 26.97 -65.85 21.30
CA LYS A 2 26.04 -64.78 21.01
C LYS A 2 26.46 -63.37 21.30
N THR A 3 26.85 -62.64 20.26
CA THR A 3 26.73 -61.21 20.15
C THR A 3 25.73 -60.85 19.00
N ALA A 4 24.46 -61.01 19.28
CA ALA A 4 23.40 -60.54 18.40
C ALA A 4 22.47 -59.66 19.24
N GLY A 5 22.46 -58.35 19.02
CA GLY A 5 21.53 -57.46 19.73
C GLY A 5 21.72 -55.95 19.61
N LYS A 6 22.78 -55.48 18.95
CA LYS A 6 22.99 -53.99 18.87
C LYS A 6 22.70 -53.34 17.52
N SER A 7 22.52 -54.11 16.45
CA SER A 7 22.27 -53.55 15.11
C SER A 7 20.79 -53.21 14.82
N SER A 8 19.85 -53.80 15.54
CA SER A 8 18.41 -53.57 15.32
C SER A 8 17.90 -52.21 15.87
N LEU A 9 18.49 -51.73 16.96
CA LEU A 9 18.07 -50.49 17.60
C LEU A 9 18.54 -49.22 16.83
N ILE A 10 19.64 -49.32 16.09
CA ILE A 10 20.17 -48.22 15.30
C ILE A 10 19.34 -48.04 14.02
N ALA A 11 18.90 -49.14 13.41
CA ALA A 11 18.05 -49.08 12.22
C ALA A 11 16.67 -48.42 12.48
N ILE A 12 16.06 -48.70 13.64
CA ILE A 12 14.77 -48.15 14.03
C ILE A 12 14.89 -46.61 14.31
N ARG A 13 16.02 -46.19 14.88
CA ARG A 13 16.23 -44.74 15.13
C ARG A 13 16.48 -43.93 13.84
N ILE A 14 17.14 -44.51 12.86
CA ILE A 14 17.38 -43.86 11.56
C ILE A 14 16.07 -43.75 10.76
N VAL A 15 15.21 -44.77 10.78
CA VAL A 15 13.90 -44.74 10.11
C VAL A 15 12.95 -43.69 10.78
N ALA A 16 12.98 -43.58 12.10
CA ALA A 16 12.18 -42.57 12.81
C ALA A 16 12.68 -41.14 12.53
N PHE A 17 13.98 -40.94 12.36
CA PHE A 17 14.55 -39.64 12.01
C PHE A 17 14.24 -39.24 10.56
N PHE A 18 14.23 -40.17 9.62
CA PHE A 18 13.85 -39.88 8.23
C PHE A 18 12.36 -39.62 8.04
N LEU A 19 11.50 -40.23 8.87
CA LEU A 19 10.06 -39.95 8.84
C LEU A 19 9.72 -38.55 9.41
N PHE A 20 10.58 -37.96 10.25
CA PHE A 20 10.38 -36.62 10.79
C PHE A 20 10.88 -35.53 9.84
N VAL A 21 11.79 -35.82 8.92
CA VAL A 21 12.29 -34.88 7.91
C VAL A 21 11.39 -34.83 6.68
N LEU A 22 10.52 -35.81 6.49
CA LEU A 22 9.44 -35.83 5.51
C LEU A 22 8.14 -35.30 6.10
N SER A 23 8.20 -34.30 7.02
CA SER A 23 7.05 -33.48 7.30
C SER A 23 6.62 -32.84 5.97
N PRO A 24 5.42 -33.13 5.46
CA PRO A 24 4.95 -32.46 4.26
C PRO A 24 5.02 -30.98 4.60
N SER A 25 5.88 -30.27 3.91
CA SER A 25 5.75 -28.82 3.78
C SER A 25 4.30 -28.64 3.37
N ILE A 26 3.44 -28.29 4.32
CA ILE A 26 2.07 -27.90 4.04
C ILE A 26 2.26 -26.84 2.98
N PHE A 27 1.97 -27.19 1.74
CA PHE A 27 1.98 -26.28 0.62
C PHE A 27 1.12 -25.11 1.06
N ALA A 28 1.74 -24.05 1.53
CA ALA A 28 1.11 -22.76 1.55
C ALA A 28 0.77 -22.53 0.09
N LYS A 29 -0.46 -22.86 -0.28
CA LYS A 29 -0.99 -22.69 -1.63
C LYS A 29 -0.69 -21.26 -1.97
N ASP A 30 0.18 -21.06 -2.95
CA ASP A 30 0.59 -19.72 -3.35
C ASP A 30 -0.67 -18.96 -3.77
N LEU A 31 -1.17 -18.13 -2.86
CA LEU A 31 -2.35 -17.30 -3.06
C LEU A 31 -2.07 -16.12 -3.99
N SER A 32 -0.85 -16.02 -4.53
CA SER A 32 -0.48 -14.94 -5.46
C SER A 32 -1.36 -14.96 -6.72
N GLY A 33 -1.77 -16.13 -7.19
CA GLY A 33 -2.66 -16.28 -8.34
C GLY A 33 -4.10 -15.77 -8.17
N ILE A 34 -4.53 -15.45 -6.92
CA ILE A 34 -5.88 -14.93 -6.66
C ILE A 34 -5.91 -13.40 -6.80
N TYR A 35 -4.76 -12.75 -6.61
CA TYR A 35 -4.66 -11.29 -6.70
C TYR A 35 -4.30 -10.85 -8.10
N LYS A 36 -4.94 -9.77 -8.55
CA LYS A 36 -4.57 -9.02 -9.76
C LYS A 36 -4.11 -7.62 -9.39
N GLU A 37 -3.27 -7.02 -10.21
CA GLU A 37 -2.93 -5.60 -10.11
C GLU A 37 -3.89 -4.79 -10.98
N VAL A 38 -4.35 -3.67 -10.44
CA VAL A 38 -5.18 -2.69 -11.15
C VAL A 38 -4.56 -1.31 -11.02
N ILE A 39 -4.65 -0.53 -12.09
CA ILE A 39 -4.22 0.87 -12.08
C ILE A 39 -5.27 1.66 -11.31
N VAL A 40 -4.83 2.39 -10.30
CA VAL A 40 -5.64 3.30 -9.50
C VAL A 40 -5.55 4.71 -10.09
N GLN A 41 -4.33 5.13 -10.42
CA GLN A 41 -4.03 6.41 -11.04
C GLN A 41 -2.67 6.36 -11.71
N ASP A 42 -2.61 6.76 -12.98
CA ASP A 42 -1.41 6.86 -13.80
C ASP A 42 -1.01 8.30 -14.14
N PHE A 43 -1.86 9.27 -13.78
CA PHE A 43 -1.71 10.70 -14.04
C PHE A 43 -1.68 11.11 -15.53
N GLU A 44 -1.87 10.20 -16.46
CA GLU A 44 -1.77 10.48 -17.90
C GLU A 44 -2.92 11.37 -18.42
N THR A 45 -4.11 11.16 -17.87
CA THR A 45 -5.33 11.82 -18.36
C THR A 45 -5.89 12.88 -17.41
N ASP A 46 -5.58 12.79 -16.11
CA ASP A 46 -6.14 13.67 -15.10
C ASP A 46 -5.33 14.96 -14.96
N SER A 47 -6.02 16.04 -14.64
CA SER A 47 -5.41 17.32 -14.28
C SER A 47 -5.35 17.48 -12.77
N PHE A 48 -4.19 17.88 -12.27
CA PHE A 48 -3.97 18.24 -10.88
C PHE A 48 -3.46 19.67 -10.78
N GLY A 49 -3.91 20.37 -9.76
CA GLY A 49 -3.56 21.76 -9.53
C GLY A 49 -3.96 22.19 -8.11
N GLU A 50 -4.02 23.50 -7.88
CA GLU A 50 -4.37 24.08 -6.58
C GLU A 50 -5.75 23.64 -6.07
N GLU A 51 -6.68 23.35 -6.95
CA GLU A 51 -8.03 22.90 -6.62
C GLU A 51 -8.05 21.53 -5.92
N ASN A 52 -6.99 20.75 -6.07
CA ASN A 52 -6.82 19.46 -5.37
C ASN A 52 -6.30 19.64 -3.94
N ILE A 53 -5.76 20.82 -3.61
CA ILE A 53 -5.19 21.08 -2.29
C ILE A 53 -6.30 21.47 -1.32
N LYS A 54 -6.40 20.73 -0.22
CA LYS A 54 -7.41 20.95 0.83
C LYS A 54 -6.76 20.94 2.21
N ALA A 55 -7.52 21.42 3.19
CA ALA A 55 -7.18 21.36 4.61
C ALA A 55 -5.74 21.79 4.90
N LYS A 56 -5.31 22.92 4.33
CA LYS A 56 -4.00 23.52 4.64
C LYS A 56 -3.96 23.92 6.11
N LEU A 57 -2.97 23.44 6.83
CA LEU A 57 -2.71 23.80 8.21
C LEU A 57 -1.36 24.51 8.28
N GLY A 58 -1.40 25.81 8.54
CA GLY A 58 -0.24 26.69 8.61
C GLY A 58 -0.38 27.91 7.70
N PRO A 59 -0.04 29.13 8.21
CA PRO A 59 -0.27 30.39 7.49
C PRO A 59 0.66 30.59 6.28
N GLU A 60 1.86 30.03 6.32
CA GLU A 60 2.89 30.22 5.27
C GLU A 60 3.03 29.03 4.33
N LEU A 61 2.15 28.04 4.45
CA LEU A 61 2.19 26.85 3.63
C LEU A 61 1.78 27.16 2.19
N ASN A 62 2.71 27.04 1.27
CA ASN A 62 2.49 27.27 -0.14
C ASN A 62 2.89 26.04 -0.99
N PRO A 63 2.06 24.99 -1.04
CA PRO A 63 2.33 23.84 -1.88
C PRO A 63 2.01 24.17 -3.35
N GLU A 64 2.94 23.82 -4.24
CA GLU A 64 2.70 23.74 -5.67
C GLU A 64 2.38 22.29 -6.04
N VAL A 65 1.23 22.06 -6.63
CA VAL A 65 0.80 20.74 -7.09
C VAL A 65 0.47 20.85 -8.58
N ARG A 66 1.12 20.04 -9.40
CA ARG A 66 0.91 20.04 -10.86
C ARG A 66 1.25 18.70 -11.49
N ILE A 67 0.79 18.50 -12.70
CA ILE A 67 1.28 17.39 -13.53
C ILE A 67 2.63 17.79 -14.15
N SER A 68 3.58 16.89 -14.10
CA SER A 68 4.92 17.06 -14.66
C SER A 68 5.17 16.03 -15.77
N THR A 69 5.80 16.48 -16.85
CA THR A 69 6.33 15.64 -17.93
C THR A 69 7.84 15.45 -17.84
N VAL A 70 8.48 16.09 -16.86
CA VAL A 70 9.94 16.06 -16.68
C VAL A 70 10.36 14.93 -15.76
N PHE A 71 9.63 14.76 -14.65
CA PHE A 71 9.89 13.68 -13.71
C PHE A 71 9.05 12.47 -14.12
N ARG A 72 9.71 11.42 -14.58
CA ARG A 72 9.05 10.18 -15.03
C ARG A 72 9.63 9.00 -14.27
N THR A 73 8.79 8.02 -13.97
CA THR A 73 9.29 6.77 -13.40
C THR A 73 10.17 6.04 -14.42
N PRO A 74 11.32 5.49 -14.01
CA PRO A 74 12.19 4.74 -14.90
C PRO A 74 11.66 3.34 -15.25
N GLU A 75 10.62 2.85 -14.54
CA GLU A 75 10.17 1.46 -14.62
C GLU A 75 9.02 1.23 -15.62
N ARG A 76 8.36 2.30 -16.10
CA ARG A 76 7.23 2.22 -17.03
C ARG A 76 7.29 3.31 -18.09
N ASP A 77 6.57 3.10 -19.19
CA ASP A 77 6.34 4.11 -20.22
C ASP A 77 5.33 5.17 -19.74
N SER A 78 5.61 5.78 -18.57
CA SER A 78 4.82 6.91 -18.07
C SER A 78 5.32 8.20 -18.71
N GLU A 79 4.39 9.05 -19.15
CA GLU A 79 4.69 10.37 -19.70
C GLU A 79 4.47 11.48 -18.68
N LYS A 80 3.62 11.23 -17.67
CA LYS A 80 3.21 12.23 -16.69
C LYS A 80 3.20 11.68 -15.27
N SER A 81 3.48 12.57 -14.34
CA SER A 81 3.47 12.25 -12.91
C SER A 81 2.92 13.42 -12.10
N LEU A 82 2.50 13.16 -10.87
CA LEU A 82 2.09 14.18 -9.91
C LEU A 82 3.34 14.77 -9.25
N TYR A 83 3.68 16.00 -9.60
CA TYR A 83 4.77 16.77 -8.98
C TYR A 83 4.23 17.62 -7.86
N VAL A 84 4.90 17.59 -6.73
CA VAL A 84 4.59 18.40 -5.55
C VAL A 84 5.87 19.05 -5.04
N GLU A 85 5.83 20.38 -4.93
CA GLU A 85 6.87 21.16 -4.28
C GLU A 85 6.25 21.92 -3.12
N VAL A 86 6.88 21.89 -1.97
CA VAL A 86 6.38 22.59 -0.79
C VAL A 86 7.51 23.26 -0.03
N SER A 87 7.29 24.54 0.33
CA SER A 87 8.03 25.20 1.38
C SER A 87 7.14 25.20 2.61
N ALA A 88 7.46 24.41 3.60
CA ALA A 88 6.66 24.22 4.79
C ALA A 88 7.47 24.50 6.04
N GLU A 89 6.81 24.98 7.07
CA GLU A 89 7.37 25.06 8.40
C GLU A 89 6.93 23.87 9.25
N ARG A 90 7.54 23.74 10.40
CA ARG A 90 7.22 22.71 11.38
C ARG A 90 5.72 22.57 11.64
N ASN A 91 5.22 21.36 11.74
CA ASN A 91 3.83 21.00 12.02
C ASN A 91 2.80 21.47 10.97
N GLN A 92 3.25 21.90 9.81
CA GLN A 92 2.35 22.21 8.72
C GLN A 92 1.96 20.96 7.94
N SER A 93 0.76 20.97 7.40
CA SER A 93 0.25 19.86 6.61
C SER A 93 -0.79 20.31 5.61
N PHE A 94 -0.97 19.53 4.55
CA PHE A 94 -2.05 19.72 3.58
C PHE A 94 -2.48 18.40 2.97
N GLN A 95 -3.67 18.39 2.42
CA GLN A 95 -4.21 17.24 1.71
C GLN A 95 -4.18 17.48 0.20
N ILE A 96 -3.87 16.44 -0.55
CA ILE A 96 -4.03 16.39 -2.01
C ILE A 96 -5.15 15.39 -2.27
N LEU A 97 -6.33 15.88 -2.65
CA LEU A 97 -7.50 15.05 -2.89
C LEU A 97 -7.74 14.88 -4.38
N PHE A 98 -8.10 13.67 -4.77
CA PHE A 98 -8.52 13.40 -6.14
C PHE A 98 -9.87 14.00 -6.42
N LYS A 99 -10.07 14.60 -7.61
CA LYS A 99 -11.36 15.08 -8.07
C LYS A 99 -12.37 13.94 -8.18
N LYS A 100 -11.90 12.79 -8.63
CA LYS A 100 -12.64 11.52 -8.69
C LYS A 100 -11.91 10.50 -7.84
N PRO A 101 -12.31 10.30 -6.58
CA PRO A 101 -11.73 9.26 -5.74
C PRO A 101 -11.87 7.88 -6.39
N TRP A 102 -10.82 7.08 -6.30
CA TRP A 102 -10.89 5.71 -6.76
C TRP A 102 -11.65 4.85 -5.76
N THR A 103 -12.56 4.01 -6.26
CA THR A 103 -13.38 3.13 -5.44
C THR A 103 -13.16 1.68 -5.82
N SER A 104 -13.20 0.78 -4.85
CA SER A 104 -13.12 -0.65 -5.07
C SER A 104 -14.17 -1.40 -4.27
N GLN A 105 -14.92 -2.25 -4.94
CA GLN A 105 -15.78 -3.27 -4.33
C GLN A 105 -14.98 -4.56 -4.04
N GLU A 106 -13.79 -4.72 -4.63
CA GLU A 106 -12.91 -5.85 -4.40
C GLU A 106 -12.12 -5.64 -3.09
N PHE A 107 -11.59 -6.73 -2.54
CA PHE A 107 -10.68 -6.68 -1.41
C PHE A 107 -9.32 -6.17 -1.88
N VAL A 108 -8.85 -5.07 -1.30
CA VAL A 108 -7.55 -4.48 -1.60
C VAL A 108 -6.54 -4.95 -0.57
N LYS A 109 -5.52 -5.65 -1.02
CA LYS A 109 -4.44 -6.11 -0.16
C LYS A 109 -3.40 -5.01 0.07
N GLU A 110 -2.98 -4.37 -1.02
CA GLU A 110 -1.81 -3.52 -1.03
C GLU A 110 -1.99 -2.41 -2.06
N PHE A 111 -1.46 -1.22 -1.74
CA PHE A 111 -1.16 -0.18 -2.72
C PHE A 111 0.34 -0.12 -2.96
N SER A 112 0.74 0.12 -4.21
CA SER A 112 2.12 0.41 -4.57
C SER A 112 2.20 1.67 -5.41
N PHE A 113 3.32 2.40 -5.25
CA PHE A 113 3.56 3.72 -5.82
C PHE A 113 4.99 3.79 -6.31
N HIS A 114 5.23 4.43 -7.43
CA HIS A 114 6.55 4.93 -7.78
C HIS A 114 6.68 6.35 -7.25
N MET A 115 7.69 6.59 -6.44
CA MET A 115 7.87 7.86 -5.75
C MET A 115 9.29 8.36 -5.90
N TYR A 116 9.43 9.66 -6.17
CA TYR A 116 10.68 10.40 -6.09
C TYR A 116 10.63 11.33 -4.88
N ALA A 117 11.74 11.53 -4.22
CA ALA A 117 11.90 12.53 -3.18
C ALA A 117 13.32 13.13 -3.20
N ASN A 118 13.46 14.30 -2.59
CA ASN A 118 14.74 15.01 -2.43
C ASN A 118 15.27 15.02 -0.99
N GLU A 119 14.89 14.00 -0.20
CA GLU A 119 15.34 13.84 1.20
C GLU A 119 14.91 15.00 2.12
N GLY A 120 13.72 15.57 1.92
CA GLY A 120 13.22 16.71 2.70
C GLY A 120 12.77 16.36 4.13
N GLY A 121 12.55 15.08 4.43
CA GLY A 121 12.21 14.57 5.78
C GLY A 121 10.72 14.58 6.11
N GLY A 122 9.85 15.09 5.26
CA GLY A 122 8.40 15.06 5.44
C GLY A 122 7.82 13.65 5.43
N SER A 123 6.55 13.57 5.70
CA SER A 123 5.81 12.31 5.75
C SER A 123 4.60 12.36 4.85
N LEU A 124 4.36 11.28 4.10
CA LEU A 124 3.17 11.13 3.28
C LEU A 124 2.28 10.03 3.83
N PHE A 125 1.01 10.35 3.97
CA PHE A 125 -0.03 9.42 4.41
C PHE A 125 -1.03 9.20 3.29
N LEU A 126 -1.51 7.97 3.18
CA LEU A 126 -2.63 7.60 2.34
C LEU A 126 -3.93 7.95 3.07
N LEU A 127 -4.86 8.59 2.38
CA LEU A 127 -6.20 8.90 2.88
C LEU A 127 -7.19 7.92 2.25
N VAL A 128 -7.77 7.05 3.06
CA VAL A 128 -8.78 6.10 2.62
C VAL A 128 -10.01 6.19 3.49
N ARG A 129 -11.18 5.93 2.90
CA ARG A 129 -12.43 5.73 3.61
C ARG A 129 -12.76 4.25 3.55
N ASP A 130 -12.94 3.64 4.70
CA ASP A 130 -13.20 2.23 4.83
C ASP A 130 -14.68 1.86 4.61
N SER A 131 -15.00 0.58 4.70
CA SER A 131 -16.36 0.05 4.52
C SER A 131 -17.36 0.54 5.56
N THR A 132 -16.90 1.08 6.69
CA THR A 132 -17.74 1.71 7.74
C THR A 132 -17.85 3.22 7.60
N LEU A 133 -17.36 3.75 6.48
CA LEU A 133 -17.30 5.19 6.17
C LEU A 133 -16.29 5.97 7.03
N ASP A 134 -15.47 5.29 7.82
CA ASP A 134 -14.42 5.91 8.62
C ASP A 134 -13.23 6.33 7.75
N MET A 135 -12.74 7.54 8.02
CA MET A 135 -11.53 8.05 7.40
C MET A 135 -10.29 7.52 8.11
N LYS A 136 -9.42 6.85 7.36
CA LYS A 136 -8.15 6.34 7.86
C LYS A 136 -6.99 7.10 7.22
N LYS A 137 -6.00 7.46 8.05
CA LYS A 137 -4.72 8.04 7.65
C LYS A 137 -3.65 6.97 7.86
N LEU A 138 -3.09 6.45 6.78
CA LEU A 138 -2.11 5.39 6.84
C LEU A 138 -0.77 5.94 6.41
N LEU A 139 0.25 5.84 7.26
CA LEU A 139 1.61 6.25 6.89
C LEU A 139 2.06 5.43 5.69
N LEU A 140 2.37 6.10 4.59
CA LEU A 140 2.89 5.51 3.36
C LEU A 140 4.41 5.50 3.39
N THR A 141 5.04 6.65 3.63
CA THR A 141 6.50 6.77 3.68
C THR A 141 6.94 8.05 4.39
N HIS A 142 8.19 8.05 4.83
CA HIS A 142 8.94 9.26 5.17
C HIS A 142 9.88 9.59 4.02
N PHE A 143 10.03 10.87 3.69
CA PHE A 143 10.92 11.34 2.63
C PHE A 143 12.37 11.46 3.12
N ASN A 144 12.92 10.33 3.59
CA ASN A 144 14.31 10.17 4.05
C ASN A 144 15.19 9.50 2.99
N PHE A 145 14.82 9.65 1.72
CA PHE A 145 15.54 9.12 0.57
C PHE A 145 15.63 10.16 -0.54
N SER A 146 16.60 9.99 -1.43
CA SER A 146 16.76 10.79 -2.64
C SER A 146 16.63 9.90 -3.87
N GLY A 147 15.92 10.40 -4.88
CA GLY A 147 15.68 9.68 -6.14
C GLY A 147 14.39 8.85 -6.13
N TRP A 148 14.24 8.00 -7.15
CA TRP A 148 13.08 7.14 -7.33
C TRP A 148 13.11 5.90 -6.43
N LYS A 149 11.95 5.56 -5.89
CA LYS A 149 11.75 4.36 -5.06
C LYS A 149 10.34 3.83 -5.25
N LYS A 150 10.21 2.50 -5.35
CA LYS A 150 8.92 1.86 -5.23
C LYS A 150 8.54 1.71 -3.75
N VAL A 151 7.39 2.25 -3.38
CA VAL A 151 6.85 2.21 -2.02
C VAL A 151 5.58 1.38 -2.04
N SER A 152 5.46 0.42 -1.14
CA SER A 152 4.28 -0.43 -1.00
C SER A 152 3.70 -0.35 0.41
N LEU A 153 2.38 -0.40 0.50
CA LEU A 153 1.64 -0.36 1.74
C LEU A 153 0.58 -1.46 1.78
N ASP A 154 0.81 -2.50 2.58
CA ASP A 154 -0.23 -3.49 2.87
C ASP A 154 -1.28 -2.87 3.79
N ILE A 155 -2.53 -2.84 3.31
CA ILE A 155 -3.69 -2.29 4.02
C ILE A 155 -4.66 -3.36 4.50
N SER A 156 -4.42 -4.63 4.20
CA SER A 156 -5.35 -5.75 4.44
C SER A 156 -5.83 -5.86 5.89
N ARG A 157 -4.94 -5.49 6.85
CA ARG A 157 -5.24 -5.51 8.28
C ARG A 157 -5.40 -4.12 8.90
N LYS A 158 -5.16 -3.06 8.13
CA LYS A 158 -5.18 -1.68 8.62
C LYS A 158 -6.51 -0.98 8.37
N VAL A 159 -7.26 -1.50 7.39
CA VAL A 159 -8.51 -0.91 6.93
C VAL A 159 -9.59 -1.99 6.90
N ARG A 160 -10.74 -1.66 7.47
CA ARG A 160 -11.89 -2.55 7.41
C ARG A 160 -12.49 -2.52 6.00
N GLN A 161 -12.59 -3.70 5.37
CA GLN A 161 -13.05 -3.82 3.99
C GLN A 161 -14.28 -4.71 3.83
N ASP A 162 -14.78 -5.32 4.94
CA ASP A 162 -15.88 -6.28 4.96
C ASP A 162 -15.74 -7.32 3.84
N ASP A 163 -14.73 -8.18 4.00
CA ASP A 163 -14.36 -9.20 3.01
C ASP A 163 -15.48 -10.21 2.75
N LEU A 164 -16.38 -10.37 3.70
CA LEU A 164 -17.59 -11.19 3.60
C LEU A 164 -18.78 -10.30 3.25
N VAL A 165 -19.28 -10.42 2.03
CA VAL A 165 -20.42 -9.64 1.56
C VAL A 165 -21.71 -10.45 1.72
N THR A 166 -22.57 -10.06 2.66
CA THR A 166 -23.86 -10.71 2.88
C THR A 166 -24.99 -10.02 2.13
N HIS A 167 -25.06 -8.68 2.11
CA HIS A 167 -26.18 -7.92 1.51
C HIS A 167 -25.82 -6.55 0.94
N LYS A 168 -24.64 -6.00 1.24
CA LYS A 168 -24.20 -4.68 0.73
C LYS A 168 -22.76 -4.77 0.25
N ASN A 169 -22.54 -4.30 -0.96
CA ASN A 169 -21.19 -4.04 -1.43
C ASN A 169 -20.65 -2.83 -0.66
N SER A 170 -19.83 -3.09 0.33
CA SER A 170 -19.07 -2.05 0.99
C SER A 170 -17.85 -1.71 0.15
N GLU A 171 -17.65 -0.44 -0.11
CA GLU A 171 -16.57 0.05 -0.96
C GLU A 171 -15.42 0.57 -0.10
N LEU A 172 -14.20 0.30 -0.56
CA LEU A 172 -13.03 1.04 -0.15
C LEU A 172 -12.86 2.22 -1.07
N VAL A 173 -12.66 3.41 -0.51
CA VAL A 173 -12.44 4.63 -1.30
C VAL A 173 -11.07 5.20 -1.01
N PHE A 174 -10.24 5.34 -2.03
CA PHE A 174 -8.98 6.05 -1.97
C PHE A 174 -9.21 7.52 -2.35
N LEU A 175 -8.99 8.41 -1.41
CA LEU A 175 -9.32 9.83 -1.53
C LEU A 175 -8.15 10.69 -2.00
N GLY A 176 -6.92 10.27 -1.68
CA GLY A 176 -5.72 11.04 -1.96
C GLY A 176 -4.68 10.92 -0.85
N PHE A 177 -3.95 12.00 -0.63
CA PHE A 177 -2.79 12.02 0.26
C PHE A 177 -2.90 13.11 1.31
N LEU A 178 -2.22 12.90 2.45
CA LEU A 178 -1.92 13.93 3.43
C LEU A 178 -0.40 14.03 3.55
N TYR A 179 0.12 15.20 3.26
CA TYR A 179 1.51 15.56 3.56
C TYR A 179 1.60 16.19 4.94
N VAL A 180 2.65 15.84 5.68
CA VAL A 180 2.99 16.43 6.97
C VAL A 180 4.47 16.82 6.93
N ALA A 181 4.74 18.10 7.19
CA ALA A 181 6.10 18.62 7.24
C ALA A 181 6.92 17.99 8.36
N PRO A 182 8.25 17.84 8.19
CA PRO A 182 9.11 17.31 9.23
C PRO A 182 9.15 18.24 10.45
N PHE A 183 9.51 17.65 11.60
CA PHE A 183 9.61 18.40 12.84
C PHE A 183 10.75 19.43 12.82
N GLU A 184 11.84 19.13 12.12
CA GLU A 184 13.04 19.94 12.01
C GLU A 184 13.28 20.40 10.57
N MET A 185 12.34 21.14 10.01
CA MET A 185 12.55 21.73 8.70
C MET A 185 13.30 23.05 8.84
N LYS A 186 14.38 23.22 8.07
CA LYS A 186 15.11 24.50 8.01
C LYS A 186 14.23 25.52 7.32
N ARG A 187 14.13 26.73 7.88
CA ARG A 187 13.38 27.84 7.28
C ARG A 187 13.81 28.08 5.83
N GLY A 188 12.86 28.11 4.90
CA GLY A 188 13.11 28.27 3.47
C GLY A 188 13.60 27.01 2.73
N ALA A 189 13.70 25.86 3.40
CA ALA A 189 13.95 24.62 2.70
C ALA A 189 12.73 24.23 1.84
N ARG A 190 13.01 23.71 0.65
CA ARG A 190 11.99 23.19 -0.24
C ARG A 190 12.05 21.67 -0.27
N GLU A 191 10.94 21.05 -0.06
CA GLU A 191 10.77 19.62 -0.25
C GLU A 191 10.06 19.37 -1.58
N VAL A 192 10.62 18.45 -2.36
CA VAL A 192 10.05 18.01 -3.62
C VAL A 192 9.78 16.51 -3.53
N PHE A 193 8.58 16.13 -3.87
CA PHE A 193 8.26 14.74 -4.10
C PHE A 193 7.38 14.57 -5.34
N VAL A 194 7.52 13.42 -5.96
CA VAL A 194 6.75 13.06 -7.15
C VAL A 194 6.10 11.70 -6.93
N ILE A 195 4.88 11.56 -7.37
CA ILE A 195 4.13 10.30 -7.29
C ILE A 195 3.74 9.91 -8.71
N ASP A 196 3.97 8.63 -9.01
CA ASP A 196 3.63 8.05 -10.30
C ASP A 196 3.10 6.63 -10.12
N ASP A 197 2.35 6.13 -11.11
CA ASP A 197 1.90 4.74 -11.19
C ASP A 197 1.35 4.17 -9.89
N ILE A 198 0.19 4.65 -9.47
CA ILE A 198 -0.50 4.10 -8.31
C ILE A 198 -1.22 2.81 -8.72
N LEU A 199 -0.80 1.70 -8.13
CA LEU A 199 -1.38 0.39 -8.35
C LEU A 199 -2.03 -0.14 -7.09
N ALA A 200 -3.09 -0.93 -7.25
CA ALA A 200 -3.67 -1.69 -6.16
C ALA A 200 -3.64 -3.19 -6.49
N LYS A 201 -3.28 -4.00 -5.51
CA LYS A 201 -3.34 -5.46 -5.57
C LYS A 201 -4.66 -5.91 -4.97
N VAL A 202 -5.57 -6.41 -5.83
CA VAL A 202 -6.96 -6.69 -5.46
C VAL A 202 -7.36 -8.13 -5.75
N ARG A 203 -8.39 -8.62 -5.06
CA ARG A 203 -9.09 -9.87 -5.35
C ARG A 203 -10.59 -9.73 -5.10
N PRO A 204 -11.42 -10.58 -5.71
CA PRO A 204 -12.83 -10.65 -5.36
C PRO A 204 -13.02 -10.89 -3.85
N LYS A 205 -14.03 -10.25 -3.26
CA LYS A 205 -14.48 -10.56 -1.90
C LYS A 205 -15.21 -11.90 -1.88
N TYR A 206 -15.21 -12.57 -0.74
CA TYR A 206 -15.97 -13.79 -0.55
C TYR A 206 -17.48 -13.46 -0.47
N LEU A 207 -18.26 -14.08 -1.35
CA LEU A 207 -19.71 -13.97 -1.32
C LEU A 207 -20.28 -15.06 -0.41
N LEU A 208 -21.07 -14.67 0.59
CA LEU A 208 -21.87 -15.60 1.38
C LEU A 208 -23.29 -15.60 0.83
N PHE A 209 -23.73 -16.71 0.28
CA PHE A 209 -25.12 -16.90 -0.11
C PHE A 209 -25.96 -17.26 1.13
N PRO A 210 -27.21 -16.75 1.22
CA PRO A 210 -28.13 -17.13 2.30
C PRO A 210 -28.29 -18.66 2.31
N GLY A 211 -27.96 -19.30 3.44
CA GLY A 211 -28.04 -20.77 3.61
C GLY A 211 -26.74 -21.54 3.40
N GLU A 212 -25.68 -20.93 2.89
CA GLU A 212 -24.36 -21.57 2.88
C GLU A 212 -23.70 -21.47 4.26
N LYS A 213 -23.51 -22.62 4.91
CA LYS A 213 -22.65 -22.71 6.07
C LYS A 213 -21.21 -22.50 5.60
N THR A 214 -20.58 -21.43 6.04
CA THR A 214 -19.16 -21.19 5.79
C THR A 214 -18.38 -22.36 6.38
N LEU A 215 -17.93 -23.28 5.55
CA LEU A 215 -16.91 -24.25 5.92
C LEU A 215 -15.59 -23.51 6.00
N VAL A 216 -15.41 -22.73 7.07
CA VAL A 216 -14.09 -22.30 7.48
C VAL A 216 -13.43 -23.53 8.11
N LYS A 217 -12.62 -24.22 7.34
CA LYS A 217 -11.68 -25.22 7.85
C LYS A 217 -10.38 -24.55 8.26
#